data_f8b84bad729e011280fc91bf4fc44a3f
#
_entry.id   f8b84bad729e011280fc91bf4fc44a3f
#
_cell.length_a   1.000
_cell.length_b   1.000
_cell.length_c   1.000
_cell.angle_alpha   90.00
_cell.angle_beta   90.00
_cell.angle_gamma   90.00
#
_symmetry.space_group_name_H-M   'P 1'
#
loop_
_entity.id
_entity.type
_entity.pdbx_description
1 polymer ?
#
loop_
_entity_poly.entity_id
_entity_poly.type
_entity_poly.pdbx_seq_one_letter_code
_entity_poly.pdbx_strand_id
1 'polypeptide(L)'
;MRKLLLLIPFALLLAGCGGTSGGTNNPNQGHLGETAGVVGNKVTIILKDFTLTPASVSLPKAGKYTFELHNEGAQTHALEVEGNGVEEKSSEINFGEQTSFTVDLKKAGDYEMYCPVDGHKGLGMTGSITVG
;
A
#
# COMPACT_ATOMS: atom_id res chain seq x y z
N MET A 1 36.59 64.81 6.53
CA MET A 1 37.62 64.38 7.48
C MET A 1 36.92 63.95 8.76
N ARG A 2 37.39 62.88 9.37
CA ARG A 2 36.92 62.20 10.56
C ARG A 2 35.77 61.20 10.34
N LYS A 3 36.24 59.97 10.16
CA LYS A 3 35.50 58.74 10.28
C LYS A 3 35.07 58.53 11.73
N LEU A 4 33.80 58.28 11.95
CA LEU A 4 33.32 57.81 13.25
C LEU A 4 32.83 56.36 13.07
N LEU A 5 33.63 55.45 13.57
CA LEU A 5 33.35 54.02 13.61
C LEU A 5 32.41 53.76 14.80
N LEU A 6 31.18 53.35 14.55
CA LEU A 6 30.27 52.87 15.60
C LEU A 6 30.35 51.34 15.61
N LEU A 7 30.98 50.82 16.62
CA LEU A 7 30.98 49.41 16.98
C LEU A 7 29.66 49.09 17.69
N ILE A 8 28.83 48.23 17.10
CA ILE A 8 27.66 47.69 17.75
C ILE A 8 28.03 46.26 18.23
N PRO A 9 27.90 45.93 19.51
CA PRO A 9 28.13 44.57 19.99
C PRO A 9 26.98 43.65 19.58
N PHE A 10 27.31 42.57 18.93
CA PHE A 10 26.40 41.50 18.59
C PHE A 10 26.11 40.66 19.80
N ALA A 11 24.93 40.83 20.40
CA ALA A 11 24.47 39.98 21.49
C ALA A 11 23.96 38.65 20.91
N LEU A 12 24.68 37.59 21.20
CA LEU A 12 24.33 36.22 20.86
C LEU A 12 23.25 35.72 21.81
N LEU A 13 22.00 35.74 21.39
CA LEU A 13 20.89 35.08 22.10
C LEU A 13 20.78 33.64 21.58
N LEU A 14 21.26 32.71 22.38
CA LEU A 14 20.97 31.28 22.25
C LEU A 14 19.53 31.03 22.73
N ALA A 15 18.56 31.02 21.81
CA ALA A 15 17.24 30.48 22.07
C ALA A 15 17.26 28.98 21.74
N GLY A 16 17.35 28.15 22.73
CA GLY A 16 17.13 26.70 22.60
C GLY A 16 15.68 26.42 22.30
N CYS A 17 15.36 26.03 21.07
CA CYS A 17 14.09 25.38 20.77
C CYS A 17 14.21 23.89 21.08
N GLY A 18 13.81 23.50 22.27
CA GLY A 18 13.51 22.13 22.61
C GLY A 18 12.19 21.73 21.93
N GLY A 19 12.27 21.17 20.74
CA GLY A 19 11.14 20.49 20.09
C GLY A 19 10.95 19.11 20.75
N THR A 20 10.16 19.04 21.78
CA THR A 20 9.61 17.77 22.28
C THR A 20 8.54 17.31 21.31
N SER A 21 8.94 16.51 20.34
CA SER A 21 8.00 15.64 19.61
C SER A 21 7.47 14.63 20.60
N GLY A 22 6.31 14.92 21.20
CA GLY A 22 5.57 13.98 22.01
C GLY A 22 5.08 12.84 21.13
N GLY A 23 5.91 11.85 20.91
CA GLY A 23 5.49 10.54 20.45
C GLY A 23 4.65 9.92 21.56
N THR A 24 3.34 9.95 21.41
CA THR A 24 2.46 9.12 22.23
C THR A 24 2.68 7.67 21.85
N ASN A 25 3.69 7.06 22.47
CA ASN A 25 3.84 5.61 22.43
C ASN A 25 2.68 5.03 23.24
N ASN A 26 1.61 4.68 22.53
CA ASN A 26 0.56 3.85 23.08
C ASN A 26 1.08 2.40 23.07
N PRO A 27 1.40 1.80 24.23
CA PRO A 27 2.02 0.47 24.28
C PRO A 27 1.06 -0.68 23.92
N ASN A 28 -0.15 -0.36 23.44
CA ASN A 28 -1.18 -1.35 23.14
C ASN A 28 -1.58 -1.38 21.67
N GLN A 29 -0.83 -0.71 20.79
CA GLN A 29 -0.91 -0.98 19.36
C GLN A 29 0.09 -2.09 19.04
N GLY A 30 -0.39 -3.33 19.09
CA GLY A 30 0.33 -4.44 18.46
C GLY A 30 0.67 -4.01 17.04
N HIS A 31 1.95 -3.80 16.80
CA HIS A 31 2.49 -3.57 15.47
C HIS A 31 2.36 -4.88 14.70
N LEU A 32 1.15 -5.17 14.23
CA LEU A 32 0.95 -6.12 13.14
C LEU A 32 1.61 -5.44 11.94
N GLY A 33 2.70 -6.02 11.47
CA GLY A 33 3.46 -5.49 10.36
C GLY A 33 2.50 -5.11 9.23
N GLU A 34 2.32 -3.81 9.05
CA GLU A 34 1.49 -3.27 7.98
C GLU A 34 2.20 -3.60 6.68
N THR A 35 1.71 -4.62 5.99
CA THR A 35 2.16 -4.91 4.64
C THR A 35 1.70 -3.76 3.75
N ALA A 36 2.60 -3.24 2.92
CA ALA A 36 2.27 -2.17 1.99
C ALA A 36 0.96 -2.49 1.23
N GLY A 37 0.00 -1.57 1.28
CA GLY A 37 -1.31 -1.74 0.66
C GLY A 37 -2.37 -2.44 1.52
N VAL A 38 -2.07 -2.86 2.77
CA VAL A 38 -3.05 -3.52 3.66
C VAL A 38 -3.37 -2.63 4.85
N VAL A 39 -4.65 -2.31 5.04
CA VAL A 39 -5.16 -1.58 6.21
C VAL A 39 -6.39 -2.30 6.74
N GLY A 40 -6.27 -2.93 7.91
CA GLY A 40 -7.33 -3.75 8.48
C GLY A 40 -7.67 -4.94 7.57
N ASN A 41 -8.89 -4.97 7.03
CA ASN A 41 -9.34 -5.97 6.06
C ASN A 41 -9.40 -5.45 4.61
N LYS A 42 -8.79 -4.31 4.33
CA LYS A 42 -8.68 -3.72 2.99
C LYS A 42 -7.28 -3.94 2.42
N VAL A 43 -7.23 -4.32 1.17
CA VAL A 43 -6.02 -4.54 0.39
C VAL A 43 -6.09 -3.66 -0.85
N THR A 44 -5.22 -2.67 -0.95
CA THR A 44 -5.16 -1.80 -2.12
C THR A 44 -4.12 -2.32 -3.11
N ILE A 45 -4.53 -2.53 -4.36
CA ILE A 45 -3.67 -2.96 -5.46
C ILE A 45 -3.73 -1.94 -6.59
N ILE A 46 -2.59 -1.44 -6.98
CA ILE A 46 -2.42 -0.61 -8.18
C ILE A 46 -2.12 -1.53 -9.35
N LEU A 47 -2.92 -1.40 -10.41
CA LEU A 47 -2.78 -2.14 -11.66
C LEU A 47 -2.06 -1.24 -12.67
N LYS A 48 -0.95 -1.71 -13.23
CA LYS A 48 -0.23 -1.06 -14.34
C LYS A 48 0.07 -2.11 -15.40
N ASP A 49 0.38 -1.66 -16.63
CA ASP A 49 0.75 -2.54 -17.73
C ASP A 49 2.12 -3.18 -17.43
N PHE A 50 2.15 -4.30 -17.11
CA PHE A 50 1.71 -5.58 -16.73
C PHE A 50 2.22 -5.92 -15.33
N THR A 51 1.91 -5.10 -14.36
CA THR A 51 2.39 -5.25 -12.97
C THR A 51 1.26 -5.05 -11.96
N LEU A 52 1.39 -5.70 -10.82
CA LEU A 52 0.59 -5.51 -9.62
C LEU A 52 1.45 -4.84 -8.55
N THR A 53 0.93 -3.83 -7.88
CA THR A 53 1.64 -3.18 -6.78
C THR A 53 0.73 -3.05 -5.54
N PRO A 54 1.07 -3.67 -4.41
CA PRO A 54 2.18 -4.59 -4.22
C PRO A 54 1.99 -5.94 -4.96
N ALA A 55 3.08 -6.56 -5.40
CA ALA A 55 3.06 -7.89 -6.00
C ALA A 55 3.03 -9.03 -4.95
N SER A 56 3.27 -8.72 -3.68
CA SER A 56 3.18 -9.65 -2.56
C SER A 56 2.41 -9.02 -1.41
N VAL A 57 1.42 -9.75 -0.91
CA VAL A 57 0.54 -9.33 0.18
C VAL A 57 0.62 -10.36 1.30
N SER A 58 0.83 -9.91 2.53
CA SER A 58 0.74 -10.77 3.71
C SER A 58 -0.45 -10.37 4.56
N LEU A 59 -1.30 -11.33 4.87
CA LEU A 59 -2.50 -11.16 5.67
C LEU A 59 -2.37 -11.94 6.98
N PRO A 60 -2.76 -11.36 8.12
CA PRO A 60 -2.48 -11.95 9.43
C PRO A 60 -3.30 -13.21 9.74
N LYS A 61 -4.40 -13.42 9.06
CA LYS A 61 -5.32 -14.55 9.30
C LYS A 61 -6.29 -14.76 8.14
N ALA A 62 -6.88 -15.94 8.08
CA ALA A 62 -8.00 -16.22 7.21
C ALA A 62 -9.20 -15.32 7.51
N GLY A 63 -9.99 -14.98 6.46
CA GLY A 63 -11.15 -14.13 6.59
C GLY A 63 -11.55 -13.43 5.30
N LYS A 64 -12.52 -12.53 5.40
CA LYS A 64 -12.98 -11.72 4.28
C LYS A 64 -12.14 -10.46 4.16
N TYR A 65 -11.58 -10.24 2.98
CA TYR A 65 -10.81 -9.06 2.62
C TYR A 65 -11.43 -8.35 1.42
N THR A 66 -11.45 -7.02 1.47
CA THR A 66 -11.89 -6.19 0.35
C THR A 66 -10.66 -5.71 -0.41
N PHE A 67 -10.56 -6.09 -1.67
CA PHE A 67 -9.52 -5.62 -2.58
C PHE A 67 -10.02 -4.37 -3.28
N GLU A 68 -9.32 -3.27 -3.09
CA GLU A 68 -9.56 -1.99 -3.75
C GLU A 68 -8.55 -1.85 -4.90
N LEU A 69 -9.03 -1.72 -6.12
CA LEU A 69 -8.21 -1.72 -7.34
C LEU A 69 -8.22 -0.34 -7.99
N HIS A 70 -7.05 0.13 -8.37
CA HIS A 70 -6.86 1.37 -9.12
C HIS A 70 -6.09 1.05 -10.40
N ASN A 71 -6.68 1.32 -11.56
CA ASN A 71 -5.99 1.14 -12.83
C ASN A 71 -5.23 2.41 -13.24
N GLU A 72 -3.91 2.36 -13.13
CA GLU A 72 -2.98 3.40 -13.58
C GLU A 72 -2.26 2.99 -14.89
N GLY A 73 -2.58 1.83 -15.45
CA GLY A 73 -2.08 1.35 -16.75
C GLY A 73 -2.92 1.84 -17.91
N ALA A 74 -2.36 1.87 -19.11
CA ALA A 74 -3.06 2.32 -20.32
C ALA A 74 -4.10 1.31 -20.82
N GLN A 75 -3.97 0.04 -20.43
CA GLN A 75 -4.87 -1.03 -20.84
C GLN A 75 -5.96 -1.31 -19.81
N THR A 76 -6.97 -2.04 -20.21
CA THR A 76 -7.99 -2.60 -19.32
C THR A 76 -7.38 -3.69 -18.46
N HIS A 77 -7.64 -3.67 -17.17
CA HIS A 77 -7.17 -4.64 -16.21
C HIS A 77 -8.29 -5.12 -15.30
N ALA A 78 -8.07 -6.28 -14.68
CA ALA A 78 -8.87 -6.82 -13.58
C ALA A 78 -7.93 -7.54 -12.61
N LEU A 79 -8.44 -7.99 -11.48
CA LEU A 79 -7.72 -8.85 -10.55
C LEU A 79 -8.53 -10.11 -10.29
N GLU A 80 -7.89 -11.25 -10.39
CA GLU A 80 -8.38 -12.54 -9.95
C GLU A 80 -7.52 -13.06 -8.80
N VAL A 81 -8.15 -13.62 -7.79
CA VAL A 81 -7.51 -14.28 -6.64
C VAL A 81 -7.90 -15.75 -6.66
N GLU A 82 -6.90 -16.62 -6.69
CA GLU A 82 -7.07 -18.07 -6.82
C GLU A 82 -6.23 -18.82 -5.79
N GLY A 83 -6.77 -19.90 -5.26
CA GLY A 83 -6.04 -20.82 -4.38
C GLY A 83 -6.91 -21.34 -3.25
N ASN A 84 -6.54 -22.51 -2.70
CA ASN A 84 -7.21 -23.16 -1.57
C ASN A 84 -8.75 -23.31 -1.71
N GLY A 85 -9.24 -23.44 -2.96
CA GLY A 85 -10.66 -23.56 -3.29
C GLY A 85 -11.39 -22.20 -3.39
N VAL A 86 -10.64 -21.11 -3.49
CA VAL A 86 -11.12 -19.77 -3.81
C VAL A 86 -10.79 -19.47 -5.27
N GLU A 87 -11.72 -18.85 -5.98
CA GLU A 87 -11.58 -18.28 -7.32
C GLU A 87 -12.56 -17.11 -7.41
N GLU A 88 -12.06 -15.91 -7.20
CA GLU A 88 -12.87 -14.68 -7.18
C GLU A 88 -12.21 -13.63 -8.06
N LYS A 89 -13.03 -12.93 -8.84
CA LYS A 89 -12.57 -11.96 -9.82
C LYS A 89 -13.32 -10.62 -9.70
N SER A 90 -12.59 -9.54 -9.90
CA SER A 90 -13.16 -8.19 -10.04
C SER A 90 -13.83 -7.98 -11.40
N SER A 91 -14.60 -6.90 -11.53
CA SER A 91 -14.91 -6.32 -12.85
C SER A 91 -13.63 -5.81 -13.50
N GLU A 92 -13.65 -5.75 -14.84
CA GLU A 92 -12.62 -5.06 -15.62
C GLU A 92 -12.77 -3.55 -15.46
N ILE A 93 -11.62 -2.85 -15.38
CA ILE A 93 -11.55 -1.39 -15.26
C ILE A 93 -10.56 -0.80 -16.25
N ASN A 94 -10.92 0.34 -16.85
CA ASN A 94 -10.08 1.07 -17.79
C ASN A 94 -9.13 2.03 -17.07
N PHE A 95 -8.22 2.66 -17.80
CA PHE A 95 -7.30 3.66 -17.28
C PHE A 95 -8.03 4.71 -16.42
N GLY A 96 -7.53 4.94 -15.20
CA GLY A 96 -8.06 5.90 -14.25
C GLY A 96 -9.29 5.44 -13.46
N GLU A 97 -9.86 4.28 -13.81
CA GLU A 97 -10.99 3.71 -13.08
C GLU A 97 -10.56 2.97 -11.81
N GLN A 98 -11.51 2.82 -10.90
CA GLN A 98 -11.36 2.10 -9.64
C GLN A 98 -12.54 1.15 -9.44
N THR A 99 -12.28 0.05 -8.78
CA THR A 99 -13.32 -0.90 -8.36
C THR A 99 -12.91 -1.59 -7.06
N SER A 100 -13.83 -2.31 -6.46
CA SER A 100 -13.52 -3.18 -5.33
C SER A 100 -14.32 -4.47 -5.39
N PHE A 101 -13.77 -5.54 -4.83
CA PHE A 101 -14.46 -6.81 -4.65
C PHE A 101 -13.99 -7.48 -3.35
N THR A 102 -14.83 -8.36 -2.82
CA THR A 102 -14.54 -9.04 -1.56
C THR A 102 -14.18 -10.49 -1.83
N VAL A 103 -13.09 -10.94 -1.23
CA VAL A 103 -12.62 -12.33 -1.30
C VAL A 103 -12.68 -12.93 0.09
N ASP A 104 -13.28 -14.12 0.22
CA ASP A 104 -13.30 -14.91 1.45
C ASP A 104 -12.15 -15.92 1.44
N LEU A 105 -11.03 -15.53 2.02
CA LEU A 105 -9.82 -16.34 2.14
C LEU A 105 -9.97 -17.28 3.35
N LYS A 106 -10.65 -18.40 3.16
CA LYS A 106 -11.12 -19.31 4.22
C LYS A 106 -10.03 -20.08 4.95
N LYS A 107 -8.84 -20.15 4.39
CA LYS A 107 -7.73 -20.96 4.91
C LYS A 107 -6.44 -20.16 4.97
N ALA A 108 -5.60 -20.46 5.94
CA ALA A 108 -4.21 -20.07 5.94
C ALA A 108 -3.47 -20.73 4.76
N GLY A 109 -2.43 -20.08 4.26
CA GLY A 109 -1.61 -20.56 3.14
C GLY A 109 -1.48 -19.56 2.01
N ASP A 110 -0.97 -20.03 0.89
CA ASP A 110 -0.66 -19.19 -0.25
C ASP A 110 -1.78 -19.19 -1.29
N TYR A 111 -2.02 -18.01 -1.85
CA TYR A 111 -2.93 -17.77 -2.96
C TYR A 111 -2.19 -17.00 -4.05
N GLU A 112 -2.59 -17.21 -5.29
CA GLU A 112 -2.13 -16.40 -6.42
C GLU A 112 -3.10 -15.24 -6.64
N MET A 113 -2.59 -14.10 -7.09
CA MET A 113 -3.37 -13.02 -7.67
C MET A 113 -2.79 -12.66 -9.03
N TYR A 114 -3.64 -12.38 -10.02
CA TYR A 114 -3.18 -12.07 -11.38
C TYR A 114 -4.24 -11.28 -12.15
N CYS A 115 -3.82 -10.68 -13.27
CA CYS A 115 -4.76 -10.09 -14.22
C CYS A 115 -5.27 -11.16 -15.18
N PRO A 116 -6.59 -11.43 -15.22
CA PRO A 116 -7.19 -12.44 -16.08
C PRO A 116 -7.43 -11.97 -17.53
N VAL A 117 -7.19 -10.67 -17.82
CA VAL A 117 -7.31 -10.15 -19.19
C VAL A 117 -6.32 -10.84 -20.11
N ASP A 118 -6.74 -11.17 -21.33
CA ASP A 118 -6.00 -11.99 -22.28
C ASP A 118 -4.51 -11.64 -22.40
N GLY A 119 -3.66 -12.63 -22.09
CA GLY A 119 -2.20 -12.53 -22.20
C GLY A 119 -1.50 -11.79 -21.06
N HIS A 120 -2.19 -11.04 -20.23
CA HIS A 120 -1.57 -10.20 -19.20
C HIS A 120 -0.84 -11.01 -18.12
N LYS A 121 -1.41 -12.13 -17.69
CA LYS A 121 -0.73 -13.09 -16.77
C LYS A 121 0.59 -13.57 -17.37
N GLY A 122 0.61 -13.94 -18.65
CA GLY A 122 1.80 -14.37 -19.37
C GLY A 122 2.87 -13.29 -19.54
N LEU A 123 2.49 -12.02 -19.45
CA LEU A 123 3.40 -10.87 -19.47
C LEU A 123 3.95 -10.51 -18.09
N GLY A 124 3.61 -11.29 -17.05
CA GLY A 124 4.13 -11.10 -15.71
C GLY A 124 3.19 -10.36 -14.75
N MET A 125 1.93 -10.10 -15.14
CA MET A 125 0.95 -9.43 -14.28
C MET A 125 0.37 -10.40 -13.25
N THR A 126 1.22 -10.84 -12.34
CA THR A 126 0.96 -11.83 -11.28
C THR A 126 1.52 -11.37 -9.95
N GLY A 127 1.01 -11.95 -8.87
CA GLY A 127 1.46 -11.71 -7.51
C GLY A 127 1.04 -12.83 -6.58
N SER A 128 1.37 -12.70 -5.31
CA SER A 128 1.08 -13.69 -4.28
C SER A 128 0.41 -13.07 -3.06
N ILE A 129 -0.45 -13.85 -2.41
CA ILE A 129 -1.05 -13.51 -1.12
C ILE A 129 -0.70 -14.66 -0.18
N THR A 130 -0.09 -14.35 0.96
CA THR A 130 0.16 -15.30 2.04
C THR A 130 -0.75 -14.98 3.21
N VAL A 131 -1.52 -15.96 3.66
CA VAL A 131 -2.46 -15.86 4.79
C VAL A 131 -1.93 -16.66 5.97
N GLY A 132 -1.76 -15.99 7.11
CA GLY A 132 -1.30 -16.59 8.36
C GLY A 132 -2.36 -17.39 9.11
#